data_3d66fb5590bc3d79e24348de6f406a2d
#
_entry.id   3d66fb5590bc3d79e24348de6f406a2d
#
_cell.length_a   1.000
_cell.length_b   1.000
_cell.length_c   1.000
_cell.angle_alpha   90.00
_cell.angle_beta   90.00
_cell.angle_gamma   90.00
#
_symmetry.space_group_name_H-M   'P 1'
#
loop_
_entity.id
_entity.type
_entity.pdbx_description
1 polymer ?
#
loop_
_entity_poly.entity_id
_entity_poly.type
_entity_poly.pdbx_seq_one_letter_code
_entity_poly.pdbx_strand_id
1 'polypeptide(L)'
;MLVVTAISAKGGAGKTTLIQMLASAMLARGRRVHVMDADADKQILEWESKSARADFGDLPRLPWPTGLTVADAPETVEGLYHALDGFEAEGVDLVLIDTRPGEHPDTETLALACDMILVPAVPVQSDFVAALKTLTWVMRMIETLGPDDPAPLFSAVLMNADKRAIDFVTAGDDFERDAARRRVHRQDLEVFEVISTLPLLPTPVPHLTAIQRMPLTGPLGYVRDIYEKDLRHRLQAGHLSSALTLCGDVLCDIEAMVVSANG
;
A
#
# COMPACT_ATOMS: atom_id res chain seq x y z
N MET A 1 2.68 -9.29 15.60
CA MET A 1 1.97 -9.18 14.29
C MET A 1 1.77 -7.70 13.99
N LEU A 2 1.87 -7.25 12.72
CA LEU A 2 1.61 -5.87 12.29
C LEU A 2 0.27 -5.81 11.55
N VAL A 3 -0.58 -4.82 11.85
CA VAL A 3 -1.88 -4.61 11.21
C VAL A 3 -1.89 -3.28 10.48
N VAL A 4 -2.10 -3.29 9.16
CA VAL A 4 -2.02 -2.09 8.31
C VAL A 4 -3.25 -1.98 7.43
N THR A 5 -3.80 -0.77 7.32
CA THR A 5 -4.89 -0.48 6.38
C THR A 5 -4.52 0.65 5.43
N ALA A 6 -5.18 0.68 4.29
CA ALA A 6 -5.13 1.81 3.36
C ALA A 6 -6.55 2.39 3.19
N ILE A 7 -6.69 3.70 3.40
CA ILE A 7 -7.97 4.39 3.28
C ILE A 7 -7.91 5.58 2.31
N SER A 8 -9.01 5.91 1.68
CA SER A 8 -9.12 7.10 0.82
C SER A 8 -10.57 7.55 0.68
N ALA A 9 -10.80 8.85 0.72
CA ALA A 9 -12.10 9.46 0.43
C ALA A 9 -12.54 9.28 -1.04
N LYS A 10 -11.63 8.85 -1.94
CA LYS A 10 -11.88 8.70 -3.38
C LYS A 10 -11.58 7.26 -3.84
N GLY A 11 -12.41 6.74 -4.77
CA GLY A 11 -12.11 5.52 -5.51
C GLY A 11 -10.94 5.70 -6.48
N GLY A 12 -10.18 4.62 -6.73
CA GLY A 12 -9.05 4.65 -7.68
C GLY A 12 -7.77 5.33 -7.17
N ALA A 13 -7.70 5.71 -5.90
CA ALA A 13 -6.52 6.37 -5.31
C ALA A 13 -5.30 5.43 -5.13
N GLY A 14 -5.47 4.11 -5.29
CA GLY A 14 -4.37 3.15 -5.17
C GLY A 14 -4.33 2.35 -3.86
N LYS A 15 -5.39 2.33 -3.05
CA LYS A 15 -5.49 1.54 -1.81
C LYS A 15 -5.16 0.07 -2.04
N THR A 16 -5.96 -0.61 -2.85
CA THR A 16 -5.78 -2.03 -3.20
C THR A 16 -4.38 -2.31 -3.75
N THR A 17 -3.86 -1.42 -4.60
CA THR A 17 -2.50 -1.53 -5.13
C THR A 17 -1.46 -1.49 -4.01
N LEU A 18 -1.61 -0.57 -3.05
CA LEU A 18 -0.70 -0.44 -1.92
C LEU A 18 -0.75 -1.69 -1.02
N ILE A 19 -1.95 -2.19 -0.72
CA ILE A 19 -2.15 -3.46 0.00
C ILE A 19 -1.44 -4.62 -0.71
N GLN A 20 -1.60 -4.76 -2.03
CA GLN A 20 -0.94 -5.80 -2.82
C GLN A 20 0.59 -5.64 -2.86
N MET A 21 1.11 -4.40 -2.86
CA MET A 21 2.55 -4.12 -2.78
C MET A 21 3.12 -4.62 -1.44
N LEU A 22 2.46 -4.30 -0.32
CA LEU A 22 2.90 -4.73 1.01
C LEU A 22 2.82 -6.25 1.18
N ALA A 23 1.75 -6.87 0.68
CA ALA A 23 1.64 -8.33 0.63
C ALA A 23 2.80 -8.95 -0.16
N SER A 24 3.12 -8.41 -1.35
CA SER A 24 4.24 -8.89 -2.17
C SER A 24 5.59 -8.76 -1.46
N ALA A 25 5.83 -7.65 -0.76
CA ALA A 25 7.06 -7.39 -0.02
C ALA A 25 7.24 -8.39 1.13
N MET A 26 6.18 -8.61 1.93
CA MET A 26 6.25 -9.50 3.08
C MET A 26 6.40 -10.97 2.66
N LEU A 27 5.68 -11.39 1.60
CA LEU A 27 5.84 -12.72 1.01
C LEU A 27 7.25 -12.98 0.49
N ALA A 28 7.90 -11.98 -0.09
CA ALA A 28 9.29 -12.09 -0.55
C ALA A 28 10.29 -12.31 0.58
N ARG A 29 9.95 -11.94 1.80
CA ARG A 29 10.71 -12.22 3.02
C ARG A 29 10.41 -13.60 3.60
N GLY A 30 9.56 -14.40 2.94
CA GLY A 30 9.13 -15.73 3.42
C GLY A 30 8.18 -15.67 4.62
N ARG A 31 7.51 -14.52 4.83
CA ARG A 31 6.60 -14.26 5.92
C ARG A 31 5.15 -14.55 5.54
N ARG A 32 4.29 -14.73 6.53
CA ARG A 32 2.87 -15.03 6.35
C ARG A 32 2.05 -13.74 6.37
N VAL A 33 1.17 -13.61 5.38
CA VAL A 33 0.32 -12.43 5.18
C VAL A 33 -1.14 -12.86 5.12
N HIS A 34 -1.99 -12.16 5.84
CA HIS A 34 -3.43 -12.26 5.69
C HIS A 34 -3.99 -10.94 5.16
N VAL A 35 -4.85 -10.97 4.15
CA VAL A 35 -5.53 -9.79 3.62
C VAL A 35 -7.03 -9.92 3.86
N MET A 36 -7.60 -8.95 4.57
CA MET A 36 -9.04 -8.77 4.73
C MET A 36 -9.57 -7.84 3.65
N ASP A 37 -10.57 -8.28 2.88
CA ASP A 37 -11.23 -7.47 1.86
C ASP A 37 -12.53 -6.89 2.41
N ALA A 38 -12.52 -5.59 2.71
CA ALA A 38 -13.68 -4.83 3.18
C ALA A 38 -14.31 -3.97 2.06
N ASP A 39 -13.81 -4.06 0.81
CA ASP A 39 -14.40 -3.38 -0.34
C ASP A 39 -15.56 -4.20 -0.91
N ALA A 40 -16.64 -3.53 -1.32
CA ALA A 40 -17.77 -4.18 -1.97
C ALA A 40 -17.40 -4.81 -3.32
N ASP A 41 -16.39 -4.24 -4.01
CA ASP A 41 -15.92 -4.74 -5.30
C ASP A 41 -15.09 -6.03 -5.21
N LYS A 42 -14.72 -6.47 -3.98
CA LYS A 42 -14.02 -7.73 -3.71
C LYS A 42 -12.79 -8.00 -4.58
N GLN A 43 -12.03 -6.96 -4.88
CA GLN A 43 -10.89 -7.05 -5.81
C GLN A 43 -9.76 -7.95 -5.29
N ILE A 44 -9.55 -7.94 -3.98
CA ILE A 44 -8.53 -8.78 -3.31
C ILE A 44 -8.97 -10.23 -3.26
N LEU A 45 -10.24 -10.52 -2.95
CA LEU A 45 -10.79 -11.89 -2.97
C LEU A 45 -10.67 -12.54 -4.36
N GLU A 46 -10.77 -11.74 -5.42
CA GLU A 46 -10.63 -12.22 -6.79
C GLU A 46 -9.16 -12.31 -7.27
N TRP A 47 -8.19 -11.86 -6.49
CA TRP A 47 -6.81 -11.71 -6.93
C TRP A 47 -6.19 -13.03 -7.41
N GLU A 48 -6.34 -14.11 -6.65
CA GLU A 48 -5.87 -15.44 -7.06
C GLU A 48 -6.55 -15.90 -8.35
N SER A 49 -7.87 -15.76 -8.45
CA SER A 49 -8.63 -16.19 -9.64
C SER A 49 -8.28 -15.36 -10.89
N LYS A 50 -8.00 -14.06 -10.73
CA LYS A 50 -7.52 -13.18 -11.81
C LYS A 50 -6.11 -13.60 -12.24
N SER A 51 -5.21 -13.84 -11.28
CA SER A 51 -3.86 -14.33 -11.55
C SER A 51 -3.87 -15.69 -12.27
N ALA A 52 -4.78 -16.59 -11.89
CA ALA A 52 -4.95 -17.87 -12.56
C ALA A 52 -5.36 -17.75 -14.04
N ARG A 53 -5.92 -16.62 -14.46
CA ARG A 53 -6.30 -16.32 -15.86
C ARG A 53 -5.26 -15.48 -16.60
N ALA A 54 -4.22 -14.99 -15.91
CA ALA A 54 -3.19 -14.16 -16.53
C ALA A 54 -2.46 -14.94 -17.62
N ASP A 55 -2.12 -14.26 -18.69
CA ASP A 55 -1.35 -14.86 -19.80
C ASP A 55 0.15 -14.68 -19.57
N PHE A 56 0.83 -15.79 -19.35
CA PHE A 56 2.29 -15.88 -19.25
C PHE A 56 2.92 -16.57 -20.45
N GLY A 57 2.17 -16.75 -21.56
CA GLY A 57 2.60 -17.50 -22.73
C GLY A 57 2.87 -18.97 -22.40
N ASP A 58 4.00 -19.51 -22.88
CA ASP A 58 4.39 -20.91 -22.69
C ASP A 58 5.04 -21.18 -21.32
N LEU A 59 5.11 -20.18 -20.41
CA LEU A 59 5.75 -20.36 -19.12
C LEU A 59 4.90 -21.22 -18.19
N PRO A 60 5.54 -22.13 -17.39
CA PRO A 60 4.82 -22.95 -16.44
C PRO A 60 4.22 -22.08 -15.31
N ARG A 61 2.97 -22.33 -14.98
CA ARG A 61 2.35 -21.71 -13.80
C ARG A 61 2.91 -22.32 -12.53
N LEU A 62 3.11 -21.48 -11.54
CA LEU A 62 3.43 -21.91 -10.19
C LEU A 62 2.15 -22.02 -9.34
N PRO A 63 2.15 -22.79 -8.25
CA PRO A 63 1.05 -22.75 -7.28
C PRO A 63 1.00 -21.36 -6.61
N TRP A 64 -0.23 -20.95 -6.23
CA TRP A 64 -0.42 -19.72 -5.48
C TRP A 64 0.41 -19.73 -4.18
N PRO A 65 0.99 -18.60 -3.75
CA PRO A 65 1.83 -18.55 -2.57
C PRO A 65 1.08 -18.99 -1.30
N THR A 66 1.53 -20.05 -0.65
CA THR A 66 0.89 -20.59 0.56
C THR A 66 0.98 -19.67 1.78
N GLY A 67 1.90 -18.70 1.74
CA GLY A 67 2.04 -17.67 2.76
C GLY A 67 1.01 -16.53 2.66
N LEU A 68 0.16 -16.52 1.61
CA LEU A 68 -0.88 -15.51 1.40
C LEU A 68 -2.26 -16.12 1.56
N THR A 69 -3.01 -15.61 2.51
CA THR A 69 -4.42 -15.92 2.69
C THR A 69 -5.27 -14.66 2.51
N VAL A 70 -6.47 -14.82 1.96
CA VAL A 70 -7.40 -13.72 1.72
C VAL A 70 -8.79 -14.12 2.20
N ALA A 71 -9.50 -13.23 2.89
CA ALA A 71 -10.87 -13.44 3.34
C ALA A 71 -11.66 -12.13 3.35
N ASP A 72 -12.98 -12.22 3.46
CA ASP A 72 -13.82 -11.06 3.78
C ASP A 72 -13.45 -10.48 5.14
N ALA A 73 -13.50 -9.15 5.25
CA ALA A 73 -13.36 -8.50 6.56
C ALA A 73 -14.60 -8.82 7.43
N PRO A 74 -14.41 -9.03 8.75
CA PRO A 74 -15.52 -9.21 9.68
C PRO A 74 -16.48 -8.01 9.69
N GLU A 75 -17.77 -8.27 9.87
CA GLU A 75 -18.82 -7.25 9.90
C GLU A 75 -18.92 -6.53 11.25
N THR A 76 -18.36 -7.12 12.32
CA THR A 76 -18.46 -6.59 13.68
C THR A 76 -17.08 -6.33 14.27
N VAL A 77 -17.01 -5.40 15.23
CA VAL A 77 -15.78 -5.05 15.98
C VAL A 77 -15.24 -6.28 16.73
N GLU A 78 -16.13 -7.00 17.42
CA GLU A 78 -15.77 -8.22 18.15
C GLU A 78 -15.22 -9.30 17.22
N GLY A 79 -15.85 -9.45 16.04
CA GLY A 79 -15.38 -10.39 15.00
C GLY A 79 -14.00 -10.01 14.48
N LEU A 80 -13.71 -8.72 14.34
CA LEU A 80 -12.40 -8.24 13.90
C LEU A 80 -11.31 -8.58 14.94
N TYR A 81 -11.51 -8.22 16.22
CA TYR A 81 -10.53 -8.54 17.26
C TYR A 81 -10.33 -10.05 17.44
N HIS A 82 -11.41 -10.82 17.39
CA HIS A 82 -11.30 -12.29 17.44
C HIS A 82 -10.50 -12.86 16.27
N ALA A 83 -10.69 -12.31 15.05
CA ALA A 83 -9.92 -12.70 13.88
C ALA A 83 -8.43 -12.33 14.02
N LEU A 84 -8.12 -11.13 14.52
CA LEU A 84 -6.74 -10.68 14.76
C LEU A 84 -6.03 -11.57 15.78
N ASP A 85 -6.68 -11.90 16.91
CA ASP A 85 -6.15 -12.82 17.92
C ASP A 85 -5.86 -14.21 17.32
N GLY A 86 -6.76 -14.70 16.44
CA GLY A 86 -6.59 -15.95 15.72
C GLY A 86 -5.36 -15.93 14.80
N PHE A 87 -5.19 -14.87 14.02
CA PHE A 87 -4.04 -14.73 13.12
C PHE A 87 -2.71 -14.62 13.86
N GLU A 88 -2.68 -13.93 15.01
CA GLU A 88 -1.50 -13.87 15.85
C GLU A 88 -1.14 -15.26 16.38
N ALA A 89 -2.11 -16.02 16.88
CA ALA A 89 -1.93 -17.40 17.35
C ALA A 89 -1.46 -18.35 16.23
N GLU A 90 -1.89 -18.13 14.99
CA GLU A 90 -1.46 -18.88 13.80
C GLU A 90 -0.07 -18.44 13.29
N GLY A 91 0.53 -17.39 13.84
CA GLY A 91 1.83 -16.86 13.43
C GLY A 91 1.79 -16.11 12.10
N VAL A 92 0.71 -15.38 11.83
CA VAL A 92 0.66 -14.39 10.75
C VAL A 92 1.55 -13.21 11.12
N ASP A 93 2.40 -12.78 10.20
CA ASP A 93 3.34 -11.68 10.45
C ASP A 93 2.71 -10.31 10.13
N LEU A 94 1.87 -10.25 9.09
CA LEU A 94 1.23 -9.03 8.60
C LEU A 94 -0.25 -9.28 8.27
N VAL A 95 -1.12 -8.47 8.84
CA VAL A 95 -2.52 -8.36 8.43
C VAL A 95 -2.71 -7.06 7.65
N LEU A 96 -3.30 -7.15 6.48
CA LEU A 96 -3.62 -6.02 5.63
C LEU A 96 -5.14 -5.91 5.47
N ILE A 97 -5.67 -4.69 5.55
CA ILE A 97 -7.10 -4.45 5.37
C ILE A 97 -7.31 -3.54 4.17
N ASP A 98 -7.92 -4.07 3.09
CA ASP A 98 -8.32 -3.28 1.93
C ASP A 98 -9.74 -2.75 2.15
N THR A 99 -9.89 -1.43 2.18
CA THR A 99 -11.14 -0.77 2.52
C THR A 99 -11.86 -0.22 1.30
N ARG A 100 -13.18 -0.07 1.40
CA ARG A 100 -13.96 0.67 0.41
C ARG A 100 -13.57 2.15 0.38
N PRO A 101 -13.81 2.86 -0.74
CA PRO A 101 -13.60 4.30 -0.81
C PRO A 101 -14.68 5.07 -0.03
N GLY A 102 -14.32 6.27 0.43
CA GLY A 102 -15.24 7.19 1.11
C GLY A 102 -15.23 7.07 2.62
N GLU A 103 -15.73 8.14 3.26
CA GLU A 103 -15.90 8.20 4.71
C GLU A 103 -17.08 7.30 5.10
N HIS A 104 -16.80 6.24 5.86
CA HIS A 104 -17.81 5.27 6.28
C HIS A 104 -17.50 4.74 7.69
N PRO A 105 -18.51 4.57 8.59
CA PRO A 105 -18.30 4.10 9.94
C PRO A 105 -17.56 2.75 10.03
N ASP A 106 -17.87 1.80 9.15
CA ASP A 106 -17.17 0.50 9.14
C ASP A 106 -15.68 0.66 8.80
N THR A 107 -15.36 1.57 7.87
CA THR A 107 -13.96 1.89 7.54
C THR A 107 -13.24 2.53 8.71
N GLU A 108 -13.91 3.40 9.47
CA GLU A 108 -13.37 4.00 10.69
C GLU A 108 -13.06 2.95 11.74
N THR A 109 -14.00 2.04 11.99
CA THR A 109 -13.81 0.93 12.92
C THR A 109 -12.60 0.06 12.56
N LEU A 110 -12.49 -0.33 11.28
CA LEU A 110 -11.37 -1.13 10.78
C LEU A 110 -10.05 -0.36 10.91
N ALA A 111 -10.05 0.94 10.58
CA ALA A 111 -8.85 1.77 10.60
C ALA A 111 -8.33 2.00 12.04
N LEU A 112 -9.22 2.22 13.00
CA LEU A 112 -8.85 2.44 14.39
C LEU A 112 -8.32 1.17 15.09
N ALA A 113 -8.57 -0.01 14.54
CA ALA A 113 -8.02 -1.27 15.05
C ALA A 113 -6.64 -1.62 14.46
N CYS A 114 -6.08 -0.77 13.60
CA CYS A 114 -4.78 -1.00 12.95
C CYS A 114 -3.63 -0.34 13.71
N ASP A 115 -2.41 -0.85 13.53
CA ASP A 115 -1.19 -0.18 13.98
C ASP A 115 -0.85 1.02 13.07
N MET A 116 -1.21 0.92 11.77
CA MET A 116 -0.84 1.92 10.77
C MET A 116 -1.95 2.14 9.74
N ILE A 117 -2.29 3.42 9.51
CA ILE A 117 -3.20 3.88 8.45
C ILE A 117 -2.39 4.52 7.34
N LEU A 118 -2.54 4.04 6.11
CA LEU A 118 -1.88 4.58 4.93
C LEU A 118 -2.87 5.34 4.05
N VAL A 119 -2.48 6.52 3.60
CA VAL A 119 -3.27 7.37 2.70
C VAL A 119 -2.55 7.51 1.37
N PRO A 120 -3.00 6.84 0.30
CA PRO A 120 -2.40 7.04 -1.02
C PRO A 120 -2.57 8.49 -1.50
N ALA A 121 -1.48 9.13 -1.87
CA ALA A 121 -1.43 10.49 -2.40
C ALA A 121 -0.84 10.48 -3.82
N VAL A 122 -1.67 10.73 -4.83
CA VAL A 122 -1.23 10.82 -6.23
C VAL A 122 -0.98 12.29 -6.56
N PRO A 123 0.15 12.65 -7.21
CA PRO A 123 0.55 14.05 -7.47
C PRO A 123 -0.24 14.66 -8.66
N VAL A 124 -1.55 14.52 -8.64
CA VAL A 124 -2.51 15.13 -9.58
C VAL A 124 -3.55 15.90 -8.78
N GLN A 125 -3.92 17.09 -9.21
CA GLN A 125 -4.75 18.02 -8.43
C GLN A 125 -6.02 17.39 -7.83
N SER A 126 -6.77 16.60 -8.60
CA SER A 126 -8.01 15.99 -8.11
C SER A 126 -7.78 14.92 -7.03
N ASP A 127 -6.69 14.18 -7.13
CA ASP A 127 -6.35 13.07 -6.23
C ASP A 127 -5.66 13.59 -4.98
N PHE A 128 -4.86 14.61 -5.13
CA PHE A 128 -4.23 15.33 -4.03
C PHE A 128 -5.28 15.94 -3.07
N VAL A 129 -6.33 16.60 -3.59
CA VAL A 129 -7.42 17.14 -2.76
C VAL A 129 -8.13 16.00 -1.99
N ALA A 130 -8.29 14.84 -2.62
CA ALA A 130 -8.84 13.67 -1.95
C ALA A 130 -7.92 13.14 -0.84
N ALA A 131 -6.60 13.15 -1.05
CA ALA A 131 -5.63 12.76 -0.01
C ALA A 131 -5.67 13.71 1.19
N LEU A 132 -5.74 15.02 0.99
CA LEU A 132 -5.91 16.00 2.08
C LEU A 132 -7.18 15.78 2.88
N LYS A 133 -8.32 15.56 2.19
CA LYS A 133 -9.59 15.23 2.86
C LYS A 133 -9.46 13.96 3.69
N THR A 134 -8.79 12.94 3.15
CA THR A 134 -8.58 11.68 3.84
C THR A 134 -7.73 11.86 5.09
N LEU A 135 -6.62 12.62 5.01
CA LEU A 135 -5.79 12.91 6.19
C LEU A 135 -6.56 13.67 7.26
N THR A 136 -7.38 14.66 6.86
CA THR A 136 -8.27 15.37 7.80
C THR A 136 -9.28 14.42 8.45
N TRP A 137 -9.80 13.46 7.69
CA TRP A 137 -10.70 12.43 8.20
C TRP A 137 -9.99 11.50 9.20
N VAL A 138 -8.77 11.03 8.88
CA VAL A 138 -7.93 10.23 9.82
C VAL A 138 -7.71 10.98 11.14
N MET A 139 -7.34 12.25 11.07
CA MET A 139 -7.12 13.05 12.30
C MET A 139 -8.39 13.16 13.13
N ARG A 140 -9.55 13.39 12.51
CA ARG A 140 -10.85 13.42 13.22
C ARG A 140 -11.19 12.08 13.86
N MET A 141 -10.92 10.95 13.18
CA MET A 141 -11.14 9.61 13.76
C MET A 141 -10.29 9.42 15.02
N ILE A 142 -9.00 9.76 14.94
CA ILE A 142 -8.07 9.62 16.08
C ILE A 142 -8.50 10.51 17.26
N GLU A 143 -9.03 11.72 17.00
CA GLU A 143 -9.55 12.62 18.03
C GLU A 143 -10.77 12.06 18.78
N THR A 144 -11.46 11.04 18.24
CA THR A 144 -12.56 10.37 18.93
C THR A 144 -12.12 9.34 19.98
N LEU A 145 -10.85 8.95 19.97
CA LEU A 145 -10.28 7.99 20.91
C LEU A 145 -10.15 8.61 22.29
N GLY A 146 -10.30 7.78 23.32
CA GLY A 146 -10.02 8.17 24.69
C GLY A 146 -8.52 8.39 24.94
N PRO A 147 -8.17 9.06 26.04
CA PRO A 147 -6.76 9.38 26.34
C PRO A 147 -5.88 8.15 26.57
N ASP A 148 -6.47 7.02 26.91
CA ASP A 148 -5.77 5.76 27.18
C ASP A 148 -5.91 4.75 26.02
N ASP A 149 -6.67 5.08 24.96
CA ASP A 149 -6.85 4.21 23.81
C ASP A 149 -5.62 4.29 22.89
N PRO A 150 -5.11 3.15 22.39
CA PRO A 150 -4.00 3.15 21.44
C PRO A 150 -4.45 3.79 20.12
N ALA A 151 -3.77 4.86 19.73
CA ALA A 151 -4.04 5.52 18.47
C ALA A 151 -3.18 4.92 17.35
N PRO A 152 -3.77 4.61 16.18
CA PRO A 152 -2.99 4.16 15.04
C PRO A 152 -2.04 5.27 14.55
N LEU A 153 -0.87 4.87 14.08
CA LEU A 153 -0.01 5.77 13.31
C LEU A 153 -0.64 6.01 11.93
N PHE A 154 -0.32 7.12 11.30
CA PHE A 154 -0.74 7.37 9.93
C PHE A 154 0.33 8.09 9.10
N SER A 155 0.32 7.81 7.81
CA SER A 155 1.20 8.48 6.85
C SER A 155 0.57 8.49 5.46
N ALA A 156 0.93 9.49 4.66
CA ALA A 156 0.63 9.49 3.25
C ALA A 156 1.73 8.75 2.47
N VAL A 157 1.34 8.06 1.41
CA VAL A 157 2.27 7.38 0.50
C VAL A 157 2.18 8.06 -0.86
N LEU A 158 3.28 8.65 -1.34
CA LEU A 158 3.32 9.24 -2.68
C LEU A 158 3.25 8.13 -3.72
N MET A 159 2.11 8.00 -4.39
CA MET A 159 1.80 6.92 -5.32
C MET A 159 1.79 7.40 -6.77
N ASN A 160 2.16 6.52 -7.70
CA ASN A 160 2.08 6.76 -9.14
C ASN A 160 2.77 8.06 -9.58
N ALA A 161 3.85 8.42 -8.88
CA ALA A 161 4.56 9.67 -9.07
C ALA A 161 5.49 9.63 -10.29
N ASP A 162 5.52 10.71 -11.05
CA ASP A 162 6.54 10.90 -12.07
C ASP A 162 7.87 11.35 -11.44
N LYS A 163 8.95 11.29 -12.24
CA LYS A 163 10.27 11.66 -11.76
C LYS A 163 10.33 13.10 -11.21
N ARG A 164 9.56 14.04 -11.76
CA ARG A 164 9.57 15.45 -11.34
C ARG A 164 8.97 15.60 -9.94
N ALA A 165 7.84 14.90 -9.68
CA ALA A 165 7.22 14.88 -8.38
C ALA A 165 8.16 14.25 -7.33
N ILE A 166 8.81 13.14 -7.68
CA ILE A 166 9.77 12.47 -6.81
C ILE A 166 10.95 13.39 -6.50
N ASP A 167 11.63 13.91 -7.52
CA ASP A 167 12.79 14.80 -7.36
C ASP A 167 12.44 16.05 -6.50
N PHE A 168 11.20 16.56 -6.62
CA PHE A 168 10.75 17.72 -5.84
C PHE A 168 10.47 17.37 -4.37
N VAL A 169 9.78 16.26 -4.12
CA VAL A 169 9.37 15.88 -2.77
C VAL A 169 10.56 15.34 -1.96
N THR A 170 11.52 14.69 -2.62
CA THR A 170 12.69 14.09 -1.95
C THR A 170 13.91 15.01 -1.91
N ALA A 171 13.80 16.26 -2.39
CA ALA A 171 14.89 17.23 -2.34
C ALA A 171 15.36 17.49 -0.89
N GLY A 172 16.63 17.24 -0.63
CA GLY A 172 17.21 17.30 0.71
C GLY A 172 17.55 18.69 1.20
N ASP A 173 17.84 19.63 0.28
CA ASP A 173 18.19 21.00 0.61
C ASP A 173 17.53 22.03 -0.34
N ASP A 174 17.68 23.32 -0.03
CA ASP A 174 17.08 24.40 -0.82
C ASP A 174 17.64 24.46 -2.25
N PHE A 175 18.89 24.10 -2.45
CA PHE A 175 19.50 24.10 -3.78
C PHE A 175 18.91 23.02 -4.68
N GLU A 176 18.76 21.78 -4.16
CA GLU A 176 18.12 20.68 -4.85
C GLU A 176 16.64 21.00 -5.12
N ARG A 177 15.95 21.57 -4.14
CA ARG A 177 14.54 21.98 -4.26
C ARG A 177 14.36 23.06 -5.33
N ASP A 178 15.23 24.07 -5.39
CA ASP A 178 15.20 25.09 -6.43
C ASP A 178 15.52 24.51 -7.82
N ALA A 179 16.44 23.55 -7.89
CA ALA A 179 16.75 22.87 -9.14
C ALA A 179 15.57 21.99 -9.62
N ALA A 180 14.89 21.30 -8.71
CA ALA A 180 13.69 20.52 -8.99
C ALA A 180 12.53 21.45 -9.43
N ARG A 181 12.31 22.56 -8.71
CA ARG A 181 11.28 23.57 -9.00
C ARG A 181 11.36 24.11 -10.43
N ARG A 182 12.56 24.34 -10.96
CA ARG A 182 12.77 24.81 -12.35
C ARG A 182 12.35 23.80 -13.42
N ARG A 183 12.19 22.51 -13.07
CA ARG A 183 11.78 21.42 -13.96
C ARG A 183 10.29 21.13 -13.90
N VAL A 184 9.57 21.71 -12.93
CA VAL A 184 8.15 21.50 -12.71
C VAL A 184 7.33 22.55 -13.46
N HIS A 185 6.26 22.12 -14.10
CA HIS A 185 5.31 23.03 -14.72
C HIS A 185 4.59 23.86 -13.64
N ARG A 186 4.35 25.15 -13.90
CA ARG A 186 3.72 26.05 -12.92
C ARG A 186 2.39 25.50 -12.36
N GLN A 187 1.62 24.80 -13.18
CA GLN A 187 0.34 24.19 -12.78
C GLN A 187 0.52 23.03 -11.78
N ASP A 188 1.64 22.31 -11.85
CA ASP A 188 1.93 21.17 -10.97
C ASP A 188 2.66 21.63 -9.70
N LEU A 189 3.27 22.80 -9.72
CA LEU A 189 4.12 23.28 -8.64
C LEU A 189 3.36 23.44 -7.31
N GLU A 190 2.16 24.04 -7.36
CA GLU A 190 1.30 24.20 -6.18
C GLU A 190 0.95 22.85 -5.55
N VAL A 191 0.66 21.85 -6.38
CA VAL A 191 0.35 20.48 -5.93
C VAL A 191 1.57 19.86 -5.27
N PHE A 192 2.76 19.99 -5.86
CA PHE A 192 3.98 19.39 -5.31
C PHE A 192 4.44 20.10 -4.03
N GLU A 193 4.29 21.42 -3.94
CA GLU A 193 4.56 22.20 -2.72
C GLU A 193 3.71 21.73 -1.55
N VAL A 194 2.42 21.54 -1.78
CA VAL A 194 1.52 21.08 -0.70
C VAL A 194 1.74 19.58 -0.38
N ILE A 195 1.96 18.73 -1.38
CA ILE A 195 2.30 17.32 -1.13
C ILE A 195 3.54 17.19 -0.24
N SER A 196 4.56 18.03 -0.46
CA SER A 196 5.80 18.01 0.33
C SER A 196 5.59 18.40 1.81
N THR A 197 4.43 18.95 2.17
CA THR A 197 4.07 19.27 3.56
C THR A 197 3.31 18.14 4.26
N LEU A 198 2.89 17.09 3.54
CA LEU A 198 2.19 15.96 4.13
C LEU A 198 3.14 15.08 4.94
N PRO A 199 2.63 14.32 5.91
CA PRO A 199 3.40 13.28 6.60
C PRO A 199 3.62 12.10 5.64
N LEU A 200 4.56 12.24 4.70
CA LEU A 200 4.86 11.23 3.70
C LEU A 200 5.78 10.14 4.25
N LEU A 201 5.55 8.91 3.83
CA LEU A 201 6.59 7.88 3.92
C LEU A 201 7.81 8.30 3.09
N PRO A 202 9.04 7.98 3.54
CA PRO A 202 10.27 8.35 2.83
C PRO A 202 10.34 7.81 1.40
N THR A 203 9.82 6.61 1.16
CA THR A 203 9.89 5.93 -0.14
C THR A 203 8.71 6.30 -1.03
N PRO A 204 8.89 7.10 -2.09
CA PRO A 204 7.85 7.37 -3.09
C PRO A 204 7.67 6.18 -4.03
N VAL A 205 6.43 5.96 -4.49
CA VAL A 205 6.09 4.90 -5.44
C VAL A 205 5.94 5.49 -6.85
N PRO A 206 6.91 5.29 -7.75
CA PRO A 206 6.81 5.75 -9.12
C PRO A 206 5.76 4.97 -9.92
N HIS A 207 5.40 5.51 -11.08
CA HIS A 207 4.60 4.80 -12.05
C HIS A 207 5.38 3.60 -12.61
N LEU A 208 5.04 2.38 -12.18
CA LEU A 208 5.66 1.13 -12.65
C LEU A 208 4.63 0.18 -13.24
N THR A 209 4.86 -0.27 -14.47
CA THR A 209 3.97 -1.23 -15.14
C THR A 209 3.83 -2.54 -14.36
N ALA A 210 4.87 -3.00 -13.67
CA ALA A 210 4.83 -4.19 -12.84
C ALA A 210 3.79 -4.07 -11.72
N ILE A 211 3.78 -2.92 -11.03
CA ILE A 211 2.81 -2.63 -9.97
C ILE A 211 1.39 -2.51 -10.53
N GLN A 212 1.22 -1.83 -11.68
CA GLN A 212 -0.10 -1.67 -12.29
C GLN A 212 -0.71 -2.99 -12.78
N ARG A 213 0.12 -3.94 -13.18
CA ARG A 213 -0.34 -5.26 -13.65
C ARG A 213 -0.59 -6.25 -12.51
N MET A 214 -0.06 -6.00 -11.33
CA MET A 214 -0.13 -6.89 -10.17
C MET A 214 -1.57 -7.33 -9.80
N PRO A 215 -2.61 -6.49 -9.89
CA PRO A 215 -3.99 -6.91 -9.65
C PRO A 215 -4.48 -8.03 -10.58
N LEU A 216 -3.86 -8.18 -11.75
CA LEU A 216 -4.22 -9.19 -12.75
C LEU A 216 -3.26 -10.38 -12.76
N THR A 217 -2.00 -10.17 -12.37
CA THR A 217 -0.94 -11.17 -12.54
C THR A 217 -0.56 -11.89 -11.26
N GLY A 218 -0.89 -11.33 -10.10
CA GLY A 218 -0.52 -11.88 -8.80
C GLY A 218 0.63 -11.14 -8.11
N PRO A 219 1.06 -11.61 -6.93
CA PRO A 219 2.16 -11.02 -6.18
C PRO A 219 3.45 -10.95 -7.00
N LEU A 220 4.21 -9.85 -6.86
CA LEU A 220 5.39 -9.59 -7.69
C LEU A 220 6.43 -10.70 -7.63
N GLY A 221 6.68 -11.26 -6.45
CA GLY A 221 7.60 -12.39 -6.27
C GLY A 221 7.14 -13.65 -7.01
N TYR A 222 5.85 -13.98 -6.93
CA TYR A 222 5.24 -15.09 -7.66
C TYR A 222 5.39 -14.91 -9.18
N VAL A 223 5.12 -13.73 -9.71
CA VAL A 223 5.24 -13.44 -11.14
C VAL A 223 6.70 -13.46 -11.59
N ARG A 224 7.62 -12.92 -10.79
CA ARG A 224 9.06 -13.00 -11.03
C ARG A 224 9.52 -14.45 -11.15
N ASP A 225 9.12 -15.29 -10.23
CA ASP A 225 9.55 -16.71 -10.19
C ASP A 225 9.02 -17.50 -11.41
N ILE A 226 7.85 -17.11 -11.97
CA ILE A 226 7.36 -17.64 -13.25
C ILE A 226 8.31 -17.24 -14.40
N TYR A 227 8.67 -15.95 -14.50
CA TYR A 227 9.55 -15.47 -15.58
C TYR A 227 10.98 -15.99 -15.45
N GLU A 228 11.49 -16.26 -14.26
CA GLU A 228 12.83 -16.84 -14.03
C GLU A 228 12.98 -18.27 -14.55
N LYS A 229 11.86 -18.98 -14.86
CA LYS A 229 11.91 -20.31 -15.46
C LYS A 229 12.46 -20.31 -16.90
N ASP A 230 12.50 -19.15 -17.57
CA ASP A 230 13.00 -19.04 -18.94
C ASP A 230 13.94 -17.83 -19.08
N LEU A 231 15.17 -18.09 -19.51
CA LEU A 231 16.20 -17.06 -19.70
C LEU A 231 15.79 -15.95 -20.69
N ARG A 232 14.86 -16.24 -21.62
CA ARG A 232 14.31 -15.24 -22.56
C ARG A 232 13.55 -14.11 -21.84
N HIS A 233 13.09 -14.35 -20.64
CA HIS A 233 12.31 -13.42 -19.81
C HIS A 233 13.13 -12.76 -18.68
N ARG A 234 14.45 -12.86 -18.72
CA ARG A 234 15.35 -12.32 -17.68
C ARG A 234 15.16 -10.81 -17.44
N LEU A 235 14.88 -10.05 -18.48
CA LEU A 235 14.61 -8.61 -18.33
C LEU A 235 13.32 -8.36 -17.56
N GLN A 236 12.25 -9.10 -17.87
CA GLN A 236 10.96 -9.00 -17.16
C GLN A 236 11.12 -9.38 -15.69
N ALA A 237 11.84 -10.47 -15.40
CA ALA A 237 12.16 -10.87 -14.02
C ALA A 237 12.98 -9.78 -13.29
N GLY A 238 13.95 -9.14 -13.96
CA GLY A 238 14.72 -8.02 -13.41
C GLY A 238 13.85 -6.82 -13.05
N HIS A 239 12.91 -6.42 -13.91
CA HIS A 239 11.96 -5.34 -13.61
C HIS A 239 11.05 -5.66 -12.43
N LEU A 240 10.60 -6.92 -12.31
CA LEU A 240 9.80 -7.38 -11.17
C LEU A 240 10.61 -7.37 -9.88
N SER A 241 11.89 -7.79 -9.93
CA SER A 241 12.79 -7.71 -8.78
C SER A 241 12.99 -6.28 -8.31
N SER A 242 13.19 -5.33 -9.22
CA SER A 242 13.31 -3.91 -8.86
C SER A 242 12.03 -3.35 -8.24
N ALA A 243 10.85 -3.71 -8.79
CA ALA A 243 9.58 -3.31 -8.23
C ALA A 243 9.35 -3.95 -6.83
N LEU A 244 9.78 -5.19 -6.64
CA LEU A 244 9.69 -5.90 -5.36
C LEU A 244 10.60 -5.28 -4.30
N THR A 245 11.81 -4.84 -4.67
CA THR A 245 12.71 -4.08 -3.78
C THR A 245 12.01 -2.80 -3.31
N LEU A 246 11.43 -2.02 -4.23
CA LEU A 246 10.67 -0.83 -3.88
C LEU A 246 9.51 -1.11 -2.89
N CYS A 247 8.76 -2.21 -3.12
CA CYS A 247 7.72 -2.61 -2.17
C CYS A 247 8.32 -2.94 -0.79
N GLY A 248 9.50 -3.55 -0.77
CA GLY A 248 10.26 -3.83 0.45
C GLY A 248 10.69 -2.56 1.19
N ASP A 249 11.13 -1.54 0.45
CA ASP A 249 11.53 -0.24 1.01
C ASP A 249 10.33 0.48 1.66
N VAL A 250 9.16 0.50 1.00
CA VAL A 250 7.92 1.04 1.58
C VAL A 250 7.53 0.29 2.87
N LEU A 251 7.65 -1.04 2.88
CA LEU A 251 7.36 -1.83 4.08
C LEU A 251 8.36 -1.54 5.21
N CYS A 252 9.64 -1.36 4.91
CA CYS A 252 10.67 -0.96 5.89
C CYS A 252 10.36 0.41 6.51
N ASP A 253 9.90 1.38 5.73
CA ASP A 253 9.49 2.69 6.24
C ASP A 253 8.35 2.57 7.27
N ILE A 254 7.36 1.74 6.98
CA ILE A 254 6.22 1.48 7.89
C ILE A 254 6.72 0.82 9.18
N GLU A 255 7.52 -0.25 9.06
CA GLU A 255 8.09 -0.96 10.21
C GLU A 255 8.93 -0.03 11.09
N ALA A 256 9.74 0.85 10.48
CA ALA A 256 10.56 1.83 11.20
C ALA A 256 9.70 2.84 11.98
N MET A 257 8.59 3.33 11.39
CA MET A 257 7.66 4.23 12.07
C MET A 257 7.03 3.56 13.29
N VAL A 258 6.53 2.32 13.12
CA VAL A 258 5.88 1.58 14.21
C VAL A 258 6.86 1.25 15.34
N VAL A 259 8.09 0.86 15.03
CA VAL A 259 9.12 0.62 16.03
C VAL A 259 9.49 1.90 16.79
N SER A 260 9.60 3.04 16.09
CA SER A 260 9.96 4.33 16.71
C SER A 260 8.87 4.88 17.62
N ALA A 261 7.60 4.52 17.40
CA ALA A 261 6.49 4.95 18.24
C ALA A 261 6.32 4.10 19.50
N ASN A 262 6.82 2.86 19.50
CA ASN A 262 6.71 1.89 20.61
C ASN A 262 7.97 1.82 21.49
N GLY A 263 9.04 2.52 21.18
CA GLY A 263 10.32 2.59 21.92
C GLY A 263 10.52 3.90 22.63
#